data_439c67071cc72dea1aff3ad676056cad
#
_entry.id   439c67071cc72dea1aff3ad676056cad
#
_cell.length_a   1.000
_cell.length_b   1.000
_cell.length_c   1.000
_cell.angle_alpha   90.00
_cell.angle_beta   90.00
_cell.angle_gamma   90.00
#
_symmetry.space_group_name_H-M   'P 1'
#
loop_
_entity.id
_entity.type
_entity.pdbx_description
1 polymer ?
#
loop_
_entity_poly.entity_id
_entity_poly.type
_entity_poly.pdbx_seq_one_letter_code
_entity_poly.pdbx_strand_id
1 'polypeptide(L)'
;MLDQEDINLKERLINMNNLNENANFDILYDSFHRNNLDIFRNTDNEFIRVSVNFTDPEIAKLLADKIIMDLNSFAREREIILAKNSILFLEAQLEQKSTATVVDAISSLIEREFKKLMLAEVNLDYAFRIIDSPRVPTERSKPRRSLYASLGAFFGFFACLLVFFIKRKFN
;
A
#
# COMPACT_ATOMS: atom_id res chain seq x y z
N MET A 1 -6.24 -22.46 0.55
CA MET A 1 -5.09 -23.07 -0.12
C MET A 1 -4.18 -21.91 -0.48
N LEU A 2 -3.07 -21.70 0.22
CA LEU A 2 -2.13 -20.63 -0.09
C LEU A 2 -1.58 -20.89 -1.49
N ASP A 3 -1.62 -19.87 -2.33
CA ASP A 3 -1.16 -19.96 -3.70
C ASP A 3 0.36 -20.21 -3.71
N GLN A 4 0.83 -21.04 -4.65
CA GLN A 4 2.25 -21.39 -4.77
C GLN A 4 3.12 -20.14 -5.00
N GLU A 5 2.54 -19.09 -5.58
CA GLU A 5 3.16 -17.78 -5.76
C GLU A 5 3.39 -17.05 -4.42
N ASP A 6 2.45 -17.12 -3.49
CA ASP A 6 2.57 -16.50 -2.15
C ASP A 6 3.70 -17.15 -1.31
N ILE A 7 3.89 -18.48 -1.46
CA ILE A 7 4.96 -19.20 -0.78
C ILE A 7 6.32 -18.80 -1.37
N ASN A 8 6.43 -18.77 -2.69
CA ASN A 8 7.64 -18.36 -3.40
C ASN A 8 8.04 -16.91 -3.09
N LEU A 9 7.06 -16.02 -3.03
CA LEU A 9 7.28 -14.62 -2.67
C LEU A 9 7.84 -14.49 -1.25
N LYS A 10 7.24 -15.19 -0.30
CA LYS A 10 7.68 -15.18 1.10
C LYS A 10 9.11 -15.70 1.26
N GLU A 11 9.46 -16.82 0.62
CA GLU A 11 10.81 -17.36 0.63
C GLU A 11 11.83 -16.42 -0.02
N ARG A 12 11.50 -15.80 -1.16
CA ARG A 12 12.36 -14.82 -1.83
C ARG A 12 12.57 -13.56 -0.98
N LEU A 13 11.53 -13.06 -0.31
CA LEU A 13 11.62 -11.91 0.60
C LEU A 13 12.54 -12.20 1.78
N ILE A 14 12.42 -13.38 2.40
CA ILE A 14 13.27 -13.80 3.51
C ILE A 14 14.73 -13.93 3.06
N ASN A 15 14.99 -14.57 1.94
CA ASN A 15 16.34 -14.78 1.42
C ASN A 15 17.02 -13.46 1.00
N MET A 16 16.28 -12.53 0.39
CA MET A 16 16.82 -11.25 -0.10
C MET A 16 17.19 -10.27 1.02
N ASN A 17 16.57 -10.36 2.19
CA ASN A 17 16.82 -9.45 3.31
C ASN A 17 17.74 -10.03 4.38
N ASN A 18 18.35 -11.21 4.19
CA ASN A 18 19.15 -11.92 5.19
C ASN A 18 18.41 -12.05 6.55
N LEU A 19 17.08 -12.21 6.50
CA LEU A 19 16.27 -12.33 7.69
C LEU A 19 16.34 -13.78 8.19
N ASN A 20 16.82 -13.96 9.42
CA ASN A 20 16.75 -15.24 10.09
C ASN A 20 15.29 -15.68 10.27
N GLU A 21 15.02 -16.97 10.31
CA GLU A 21 13.68 -17.56 10.52
C GLU A 21 12.95 -17.04 11.77
N ASN A 22 13.69 -16.43 12.71
CA ASN A 22 13.20 -15.83 13.96
C ASN A 22 12.97 -14.32 13.86
N ALA A 23 12.99 -13.72 12.66
CA ALA A 23 12.68 -12.29 12.53
C ALA A 23 11.25 -12.05 12.97
N ASN A 24 11.08 -11.20 13.98
CA ASN A 24 9.76 -10.81 14.45
C ASN A 24 9.01 -10.14 13.31
N PHE A 25 7.82 -10.61 12.99
CA PHE A 25 6.97 -10.11 11.90
C PHE A 25 6.77 -8.59 12.00
N ASP A 26 6.66 -8.05 13.22
CA ASP A 26 6.50 -6.63 13.46
C ASP A 26 7.71 -5.81 12.98
N ILE A 27 8.93 -6.33 13.17
CA ILE A 27 10.16 -5.66 12.72
C ILE A 27 10.22 -5.66 11.19
N LEU A 28 9.82 -6.75 10.57
CA LEU A 28 9.78 -6.88 9.11
C LEU A 28 8.72 -5.94 8.52
N TYR A 29 7.54 -5.91 9.11
CA TYR A 29 6.45 -5.01 8.70
C TYR A 29 6.87 -3.54 8.80
N ASP A 30 7.41 -3.14 9.93
CA ASP A 30 7.89 -1.77 10.17
C ASP A 30 9.00 -1.37 9.20
N SER A 31 9.94 -2.29 8.94
CA SER A 31 11.03 -2.06 7.98
C SER A 31 10.49 -1.90 6.57
N PHE A 32 9.58 -2.78 6.14
CA PHE A 32 8.94 -2.71 4.83
C PHE A 32 8.14 -1.42 4.66
N HIS A 33 7.32 -1.09 5.65
CA HIS A 33 6.47 0.10 5.61
C HIS A 33 7.28 1.40 5.51
N ARG A 34 8.40 1.51 6.24
CA ARG A 34 9.24 2.73 6.24
C ARG A 34 10.16 2.85 5.03
N ASN A 35 10.69 1.73 4.54
CA ASN A 35 11.76 1.76 3.55
C ASN A 35 11.30 1.41 2.13
N ASN A 36 10.26 0.61 2.02
CA ASN A 36 9.84 0.00 0.76
C ASN A 36 8.50 0.50 0.24
N LEU A 37 7.60 0.97 1.13
CA LEU A 37 6.26 1.42 0.76
C LEU A 37 6.17 2.95 0.87
N ASP A 38 5.70 3.59 -0.20
CA ASP A 38 5.43 5.02 -0.24
C ASP A 38 4.00 5.24 -0.74
N ILE A 39 3.18 5.90 0.09
CA ILE A 39 1.78 6.18 -0.20
C ILE A 39 1.60 7.69 -0.24
N PHE A 40 1.28 8.21 -1.41
CA PHE A 40 1.05 9.63 -1.62
C PHE A 40 -0.39 9.87 -2.09
N ARG A 41 -1.13 10.73 -1.35
CA ARG A 41 -2.44 11.21 -1.77
C ARG A 41 -2.29 12.58 -2.44
N ASN A 42 -2.73 12.68 -3.69
CA ASN A 42 -2.82 13.96 -4.37
C ASN A 42 -4.10 14.66 -3.93
N THR A 43 -3.97 15.88 -3.39
CA THR A 43 -5.09 16.69 -2.90
C THR A 43 -5.93 17.30 -4.00
N ASP A 44 -5.38 17.48 -5.21
CA ASP A 44 -6.07 18.15 -6.30
C ASP A 44 -7.07 17.24 -7.03
N ASN A 45 -6.75 15.95 -7.13
CA ASN A 45 -7.55 14.98 -7.88
C ASN A 45 -7.98 13.75 -7.05
N GLU A 46 -7.69 13.76 -5.76
CA GLU A 46 -7.99 12.68 -4.80
C GLU A 46 -7.36 11.32 -5.13
N PHE A 47 -6.46 11.25 -6.12
CA PHE A 47 -5.79 9.99 -6.46
C PHE A 47 -4.79 9.59 -5.40
N ILE A 48 -4.76 8.30 -5.11
CA ILE A 48 -3.76 7.69 -4.23
C ILE A 48 -2.72 7.00 -5.10
N ARG A 49 -1.46 7.39 -4.93
CA ARG A 49 -0.33 6.71 -5.55
C ARG A 49 0.32 5.79 -4.51
N VAL A 50 0.35 4.52 -4.83
CA VAL A 50 1.09 3.52 -4.06
C VAL A 50 2.36 3.18 -4.83
N SER A 51 3.51 3.33 -4.19
CA SER A 51 4.82 3.02 -4.80
C SER A 51 5.56 2.04 -3.92
N VAL A 52 6.02 0.95 -4.52
CA VAL A 52 6.82 -0.07 -3.84
C VAL A 52 8.24 0.00 -4.37
N ASN A 53 9.20 0.24 -3.47
CA ASN A 53 10.62 0.28 -3.77
C ASN A 53 11.27 -1.03 -3.33
N PHE A 54 11.80 -1.80 -4.25
CA PHE A 54 12.47 -3.05 -3.93
C PHE A 54 13.72 -3.23 -4.82
N THR A 55 14.63 -4.10 -4.39
CA THR A 55 15.88 -4.36 -5.14
C THR A 55 15.59 -5.05 -6.48
N ASP A 56 14.64 -5.98 -6.48
CA ASP A 56 14.15 -6.70 -7.67
C ASP A 56 12.89 -5.99 -8.19
N PRO A 57 12.89 -5.48 -9.41
CA PRO A 57 11.76 -4.73 -9.96
C PRO A 57 10.53 -5.61 -10.24
N GLU A 58 10.71 -6.91 -10.49
CA GLU A 58 9.60 -7.84 -10.69
C GLU A 58 8.88 -8.10 -9.37
N ILE A 59 9.64 -8.27 -8.28
CA ILE A 59 9.07 -8.40 -6.93
C ILE A 59 8.37 -7.11 -6.53
N ALA A 60 8.94 -5.93 -6.83
CA ALA A 60 8.30 -4.65 -6.52
C ALA A 60 6.93 -4.53 -7.20
N LYS A 61 6.84 -4.93 -8.47
CA LYS A 61 5.56 -4.96 -9.20
C LYS A 61 4.57 -5.93 -8.58
N LEU A 62 4.99 -7.16 -8.30
CA LEU A 62 4.13 -8.19 -7.71
C LEU A 62 3.59 -7.77 -6.34
N LEU A 63 4.44 -7.14 -5.50
CA LEU A 63 4.03 -6.60 -4.21
C LEU A 63 3.01 -5.48 -4.35
N ALA A 64 3.20 -4.55 -5.30
CA ALA A 64 2.26 -3.47 -5.54
C ALA A 64 0.89 -4.00 -5.98
N ASP A 65 0.85 -4.95 -6.92
CA ASP A 65 -0.38 -5.62 -7.36
C ASP A 65 -1.06 -6.32 -6.18
N LYS A 66 -0.31 -7.11 -5.41
CA LYS A 66 -0.84 -7.87 -4.27
C LYS A 66 -1.41 -6.97 -3.18
N ILE A 67 -0.74 -5.87 -2.82
CA ILE A 67 -1.23 -4.91 -1.82
C ILE A 67 -2.61 -4.38 -2.21
N ILE A 68 -2.80 -3.98 -3.46
CA ILE A 68 -4.10 -3.44 -3.91
C ILE A 68 -5.18 -4.50 -3.95
N MET A 69 -4.85 -5.72 -4.40
CA MET A 69 -5.78 -6.85 -4.40
C MET A 69 -6.22 -7.21 -2.97
N ASP A 70 -5.29 -7.29 -2.03
CA ASP A 70 -5.58 -7.64 -0.64
C ASP A 70 -6.38 -6.53 0.06
N LEU A 71 -6.06 -5.25 -0.21
CA LEU A 71 -6.85 -4.12 0.30
C LEU A 71 -8.29 -4.14 -0.21
N ASN A 72 -8.50 -4.41 -1.50
CA ASN A 72 -9.84 -4.53 -2.08
C ASN A 72 -10.60 -5.73 -1.49
N SER A 73 -9.94 -6.88 -1.36
CA SER A 73 -10.53 -8.07 -0.76
C SER A 73 -10.93 -7.84 0.69
N PHE A 74 -10.04 -7.26 1.48
CA PHE A 74 -10.29 -6.93 2.89
C PHE A 74 -11.44 -5.93 3.06
N ALA A 75 -11.44 -4.84 2.29
CA ALA A 75 -12.50 -3.83 2.36
C ALA A 75 -13.87 -4.41 1.96
N ARG A 76 -13.90 -5.22 0.90
CA ARG A 76 -15.08 -5.92 0.43
C ARG A 76 -15.63 -6.89 1.48
N GLU A 77 -14.79 -7.74 2.02
CA GLU A 77 -15.17 -8.74 3.02
C GLU A 77 -15.70 -8.08 4.30
N ARG A 78 -15.02 -7.01 4.74
CA ARG A 78 -15.47 -6.20 5.86
C ARG A 78 -16.85 -5.60 5.63
N GLU A 79 -17.12 -5.03 4.44
CA GLU A 79 -18.43 -4.45 4.11
C GLU A 79 -19.53 -5.51 4.06
N ILE A 80 -19.24 -6.68 3.49
CA ILE A 80 -20.18 -7.81 3.47
C ILE A 80 -20.57 -8.22 4.89
N ILE A 81 -19.59 -8.35 5.79
CA ILE A 81 -19.86 -8.72 7.19
C ILE A 81 -20.67 -7.63 7.89
N LEU A 82 -20.30 -6.36 7.72
CA LEU A 82 -21.01 -5.24 8.34
C LEU A 82 -22.45 -5.13 7.83
N ALA A 83 -22.66 -5.21 6.52
CA ALA A 83 -24.00 -5.13 5.95
C ALA A 83 -24.88 -6.29 6.41
N LYS A 84 -24.35 -7.53 6.42
CA LYS A 84 -25.09 -8.70 6.94
C LYS A 84 -25.49 -8.55 8.40
N ASN A 85 -24.56 -8.12 9.25
CA ASN A 85 -24.85 -7.89 10.67
C ASN A 85 -25.87 -6.76 10.88
N SER A 86 -25.79 -5.69 10.08
CA SER A 86 -26.76 -4.58 10.11
C SER A 86 -28.15 -5.05 9.71
N ILE A 87 -28.28 -5.86 8.65
CA ILE A 87 -29.56 -6.42 8.19
C ILE A 87 -30.16 -7.29 9.28
N LEU A 88 -29.41 -8.24 9.85
CA LEU A 88 -29.89 -9.11 10.93
C LEU A 88 -30.37 -8.31 12.14
N PHE A 89 -29.64 -7.26 12.53
CA PHE A 89 -30.05 -6.39 13.64
C PHE A 89 -31.37 -5.66 13.32
N LEU A 90 -31.49 -5.08 12.11
CA LEU A 90 -32.67 -4.34 11.68
C LEU A 90 -33.90 -5.26 11.55
N GLU A 91 -33.76 -6.48 11.05
CA GLU A 91 -34.82 -7.49 10.98
C GLU A 91 -35.34 -7.85 12.39
N ALA A 92 -34.42 -8.08 13.34
CA ALA A 92 -34.81 -8.33 14.74
C ALA A 92 -35.56 -7.13 15.38
N GLN A 93 -35.23 -5.90 14.99
CA GLN A 93 -35.96 -4.70 15.43
C GLN A 93 -37.32 -4.58 14.77
N LEU A 94 -37.46 -5.04 13.53
CA LEU A 94 -38.71 -5.01 12.78
C LEU A 94 -39.77 -5.90 13.45
N GLU A 95 -39.38 -7.09 13.92
CA GLU A 95 -40.26 -8.02 14.61
C GLU A 95 -40.83 -7.45 15.94
N GLN A 96 -40.13 -6.53 16.58
CA GLN A 96 -40.49 -5.95 17.87
C GLN A 96 -41.36 -4.68 17.77
N LYS A 97 -41.55 -4.13 16.57
CA LYS A 97 -42.20 -2.81 16.37
C LYS A 97 -43.56 -2.95 15.71
N SER A 98 -44.52 -2.19 16.24
CA SER A 98 -45.93 -2.25 15.80
C SER A 98 -46.42 -1.02 15.04
N THR A 99 -45.62 0.07 15.00
CA THR A 99 -46.03 1.33 14.36
C THR A 99 -45.59 1.35 12.90
N ALA A 100 -46.53 1.56 11.98
CA ALA A 100 -46.27 1.56 10.53
C ALA A 100 -45.12 2.45 10.10
N THR A 101 -45.03 3.68 10.64
CA THR A 101 -43.97 4.63 10.33
C THR A 101 -42.56 4.11 10.70
N VAL A 102 -42.42 3.37 11.81
CA VAL A 102 -41.15 2.77 12.23
C VAL A 102 -40.81 1.59 11.35
N VAL A 103 -41.79 0.78 10.99
CA VAL A 103 -41.65 -0.34 10.04
C VAL A 103 -41.11 0.15 8.69
N ASP A 104 -41.72 1.22 8.14
CA ASP A 104 -41.29 1.82 6.87
C ASP A 104 -39.83 2.36 6.95
N ALA A 105 -39.48 3.02 8.06
CA ALA A 105 -38.14 3.52 8.27
C ALA A 105 -37.09 2.38 8.35
N ILE A 106 -37.39 1.32 9.10
CA ILE A 106 -36.49 0.15 9.23
C ILE A 106 -36.34 -0.54 7.87
N SER A 107 -37.46 -0.73 7.14
CA SER A 107 -37.44 -1.35 5.80
C SER A 107 -36.55 -0.59 4.82
N SER A 108 -36.62 0.75 4.84
CA SER A 108 -35.74 1.62 4.03
C SER A 108 -34.27 1.49 4.41
N LEU A 109 -33.95 1.26 5.70
CA LEU A 109 -32.58 1.00 6.15
C LEU A 109 -32.09 -0.36 5.67
N ILE A 110 -32.93 -1.41 5.79
CA ILE A 110 -32.61 -2.75 5.27
C ILE A 110 -32.32 -2.70 3.77
N GLU A 111 -33.17 -2.03 2.99
CA GLU A 111 -32.94 -1.87 1.54
C GLU A 111 -31.60 -1.21 1.23
N ARG A 112 -31.21 -0.22 2.00
CA ARG A 112 -29.92 0.46 1.83
C ARG A 112 -28.72 -0.45 2.15
N GLU A 113 -28.80 -1.21 3.25
CA GLU A 113 -27.76 -2.17 3.59
C GLU A 113 -27.67 -3.31 2.58
N PHE A 114 -28.84 -3.75 2.06
CA PHE A 114 -28.89 -4.74 1.00
C PHE A 114 -28.21 -4.28 -0.29
N LYS A 115 -28.39 -3.00 -0.67
CA LYS A 115 -27.70 -2.40 -1.82
C LYS A 115 -26.18 -2.40 -1.63
N LYS A 116 -25.70 -2.06 -0.42
CA LYS A 116 -24.25 -2.11 -0.11
C LYS A 116 -23.72 -3.54 -0.20
N LEU A 117 -24.44 -4.50 0.37
CA LEU A 117 -24.09 -5.92 0.30
C LEU A 117 -23.95 -6.39 -1.15
N MET A 118 -24.96 -6.12 -1.98
CA MET A 118 -24.94 -6.49 -3.40
C MET A 118 -23.78 -5.84 -4.15
N LEU A 119 -23.51 -4.55 -3.91
CA LEU A 119 -22.37 -3.86 -4.53
C LEU A 119 -21.03 -4.46 -4.12
N ALA A 120 -20.88 -4.84 -2.84
CA ALA A 120 -19.68 -5.48 -2.35
C ALA A 120 -19.50 -6.91 -2.90
N GLU A 121 -20.59 -7.66 -3.10
CA GLU A 121 -20.51 -9.02 -3.67
C GLU A 121 -20.15 -9.03 -5.16
N VAL A 122 -20.63 -8.05 -5.93
CA VAL A 122 -20.44 -7.99 -7.39
C VAL A 122 -19.10 -7.35 -7.77
N ASN A 123 -18.61 -6.35 -7.02
CA ASN A 123 -17.43 -5.59 -7.39
C ASN A 123 -16.16 -6.17 -6.77
N LEU A 124 -15.25 -6.69 -7.58
CA LEU A 124 -13.93 -7.11 -7.11
C LEU A 124 -13.06 -5.91 -6.69
N ASP A 125 -13.16 -4.80 -7.41
CA ASP A 125 -12.47 -3.53 -7.12
C ASP A 125 -13.36 -2.63 -6.24
N TYR A 126 -13.74 -3.15 -5.06
CA TYR A 126 -14.75 -2.51 -4.20
C TYR A 126 -14.29 -1.15 -3.64
N ALA A 127 -13.08 -1.09 -3.10
CA ALA A 127 -12.56 0.10 -2.42
C ALA A 127 -11.68 0.97 -3.33
N PHE A 128 -10.87 0.36 -4.17
CA PHE A 128 -9.89 1.04 -4.99
C PHE A 128 -9.93 0.54 -6.43
N ARG A 129 -10.21 1.46 -7.35
CA ARG A 129 -10.12 1.18 -8.78
C ARG A 129 -8.72 1.52 -9.26
N ILE A 130 -8.05 0.57 -9.90
CA ILE A 130 -6.75 0.79 -10.50
C ILE A 130 -6.90 1.66 -11.75
N ILE A 131 -6.26 2.83 -11.76
CA ILE A 131 -6.24 3.75 -12.90
C ILE A 131 -5.00 3.49 -13.75
N ASP A 132 -3.84 3.27 -13.11
CA ASP A 132 -2.58 2.93 -13.76
C ASP A 132 -1.98 1.71 -13.06
N SER A 133 -1.83 0.63 -13.83
CA SER A 133 -1.32 -0.63 -13.31
C SER A 133 0.18 -0.56 -13.04
N PRO A 134 0.69 -1.26 -12.01
CA PRO A 134 2.13 -1.32 -11.74
C PRO A 134 2.91 -1.82 -12.94
N ARG A 135 4.01 -1.12 -13.26
CA ARG A 135 4.90 -1.48 -14.36
C ARG A 135 6.30 -1.71 -13.84
N VAL A 136 6.98 -2.66 -14.44
CA VAL A 136 8.40 -2.85 -14.18
C VAL A 136 9.16 -1.64 -14.74
N PRO A 137 9.87 -0.86 -13.90
CA PRO A 137 10.61 0.30 -14.37
C PRO A 137 11.80 -0.13 -15.24
N THR A 138 11.98 0.54 -16.38
CA THR A 138 13.13 0.33 -17.26
C THR A 138 14.39 0.98 -16.70
N GLU A 139 14.25 1.98 -15.84
CA GLU A 139 15.35 2.71 -15.22
C GLU A 139 15.33 2.61 -13.69
N ARG A 140 16.52 2.62 -13.09
CA ARG A 140 16.67 2.58 -11.62
C ARG A 140 16.28 3.92 -11.01
N SER A 141 15.38 3.93 -10.04
CA SER A 141 14.92 5.14 -9.35
C SER A 141 15.94 5.67 -8.32
N LYS A 142 16.75 4.79 -7.71
CA LYS A 142 17.77 5.13 -6.69
C LYS A 142 19.01 4.20 -6.82
N PRO A 143 20.22 4.65 -6.44
CA PRO A 143 20.62 6.02 -6.06
C PRO A 143 20.80 6.92 -7.29
N ARG A 144 20.55 8.23 -7.13
CA ARG A 144 20.81 9.23 -8.19
C ARG A 144 22.31 9.48 -8.33
N ARG A 145 22.96 8.70 -9.18
CA ARG A 145 24.43 8.72 -9.40
C ARG A 145 24.96 10.11 -9.76
N SER A 146 24.20 10.88 -10.54
CA SER A 146 24.56 12.26 -10.91
C SER A 146 24.68 13.18 -9.70
N LEU A 147 23.83 13.03 -8.69
CA LEU A 147 23.87 13.84 -7.48
C LEU A 147 25.13 13.53 -6.63
N TYR A 148 25.51 12.26 -6.51
CA TYR A 148 26.73 11.88 -5.80
C TYR A 148 27.99 12.32 -6.56
N ALA A 149 27.98 12.25 -7.88
CA ALA A 149 29.07 12.72 -8.71
C ALA A 149 29.27 14.25 -8.61
N SER A 150 28.18 15.03 -8.65
CA SER A 150 28.25 16.49 -8.49
C SER A 150 28.71 16.89 -7.09
N LEU A 151 28.25 16.20 -6.05
CA LEU A 151 28.67 16.44 -4.67
C LEU A 151 30.15 16.12 -4.49
N GLY A 152 30.62 15.00 -5.04
CA GLY A 152 32.05 14.64 -5.04
C GLY A 152 32.94 15.65 -5.77
N ALA A 153 32.50 16.14 -6.93
CA ALA A 153 33.21 17.18 -7.67
C ALA A 153 33.29 18.51 -6.87
N PHE A 154 32.19 18.89 -6.23
CA PHE A 154 32.14 20.09 -5.39
C PHE A 154 33.13 20.02 -4.22
N PHE A 155 33.09 18.95 -3.43
CA PHE A 155 34.02 18.77 -2.32
C PHE A 155 35.49 18.63 -2.78
N GLY A 156 35.73 17.93 -3.90
CA GLY A 156 37.06 17.81 -4.48
C GLY A 156 37.63 19.17 -4.91
N PHE A 157 36.84 20.05 -5.50
CA PHE A 157 37.25 21.40 -5.87
C PHE A 157 37.63 22.24 -4.65
N PHE A 158 36.79 22.21 -3.59
CA PHE A 158 37.11 22.94 -2.35
C PHE A 158 38.35 22.41 -1.64
N ALA A 159 38.56 21.10 -1.61
CA ALA A 159 39.77 20.50 -1.04
C ALA A 159 41.00 20.94 -1.81
N CYS A 160 40.96 21.01 -3.14
CA CYS A 160 42.04 21.48 -3.98
C CYS A 160 42.39 22.96 -3.70
N LEU A 161 41.37 23.81 -3.56
CA LEU A 161 41.59 25.23 -3.19
C LEU A 161 42.25 25.38 -1.82
N LEU A 162 41.80 24.61 -0.81
CA LEU A 162 42.41 24.63 0.51
C LEU A 162 43.88 24.27 0.48
N VAL A 163 44.25 23.19 -0.22
CA VAL A 163 45.64 22.76 -0.39
C VAL A 163 46.47 23.84 -1.10
N PHE A 164 45.90 24.47 -2.13
CA PHE A 164 46.56 25.56 -2.84
C PHE A 164 46.87 26.78 -1.94
N PHE A 165 45.88 27.21 -1.12
CA PHE A 165 46.07 28.33 -0.19
C PHE A 165 47.07 28.02 0.92
N ILE A 166 47.05 26.77 1.45
CA ILE A 166 48.00 26.35 2.47
C ILE A 166 49.42 26.36 1.90
N LYS A 167 49.65 25.78 0.72
CA LYS A 167 50.96 25.80 0.08
C LYS A 167 51.48 27.22 -0.20
N ARG A 168 50.56 28.13 -0.64
CA ARG A 168 50.91 29.53 -0.89
C ARG A 168 51.32 30.29 0.39
N LYS A 169 50.77 29.94 1.55
CA LYS A 169 51.09 30.58 2.83
C LYS A 169 52.40 30.11 3.43
N PHE A 170 52.86 28.91 3.09
CA PHE A 170 54.10 28.32 3.61
C PHE A 170 55.30 28.43 2.64
N ASN A 171 55.12 29.03 1.47
CA ASN A 171 56.16 29.36 0.51
C ASN A 171 56.30 30.89 0.41
#